data_a1b84144f265de3f0dd22035c90ef3e4
#
_entry.id   a1b84144f265de3f0dd22035c90ef3e4
#
_cell.length_a   1.000
_cell.length_b   1.000
_cell.length_c   1.000
_cell.angle_alpha   90.00
_cell.angle_beta   90.00
_cell.angle_gamma   90.00
#
_symmetry.space_group_name_H-M   'P 1'
#
loop_
_entity.id
_entity.type
_entity.pdbx_description
1 polymer ?
#
loop_
_entity_poly.entity_id
_entity_poly.type
_entity_poly.pdbx_seq_one_letter_code
_entity_poly.pdbx_strand_id
1 'polypeptide(L)'
;MKLIRILIPLLLLAGTSYVISSCSKEKTNSRLSVYLTDAPGAYDAVNIDIVKVQIKASSDQGDDGWQELPVNAGIYNLLEFKNGMDTLLSSIELPAGRISQLRLILGGNNTIVLNGSTFELPLETPSAQTSGLKFNIHADLVGGAEYKMWIDFDCARSIVVTGNTSYKLKPVIRTFTEALSGAIKGNVQPAAAQATVYAISGTDSLSAIPDAVTGDFLIRGVPAGTWNVVADGNNGYLDQTVSGVAVTLGHVSVVDTITLTP
;
A
#
# COMPACT_ATOMS: atom_id res chain seq x y z
N MET A 1 -26.07 -93.19 32.07
CA MET A 1 -26.75 -91.93 32.12
C MET A 1 -25.70 -90.83 32.39
N LYS A 2 -25.15 -90.15 31.37
CA LYS A 2 -24.07 -89.19 31.50
C LYS A 2 -24.57 -87.84 31.02
N LEU A 3 -24.59 -86.87 31.94
CA LEU A 3 -24.89 -85.43 31.63
C LEU A 3 -23.67 -84.78 30.95
N ILE A 4 -23.87 -84.36 29.77
CA ILE A 4 -22.88 -83.55 29.05
C ILE A 4 -23.16 -82.10 29.39
N ARG A 5 -22.22 -81.43 30.06
CA ARG A 5 -22.20 -80.00 30.31
C ARG A 5 -21.54 -79.34 29.12
N ILE A 6 -22.30 -78.55 28.39
CA ILE A 6 -21.78 -77.67 27.32
C ILE A 6 -21.39 -76.29 27.93
N LEU A 7 -20.10 -76.03 27.98
CA LEU A 7 -19.56 -74.67 28.29
C LEU A 7 -19.62 -73.83 27.03
N ILE A 8 -20.36 -72.76 27.10
CA ILE A 8 -20.33 -71.69 26.07
C ILE A 8 -19.30 -70.66 26.50
N PRO A 9 -18.22 -70.37 25.72
CA PRO A 9 -17.33 -69.30 26.02
C PRO A 9 -17.97 -67.99 25.59
N LEU A 10 -18.16 -67.05 26.53
CA LEU A 10 -18.61 -65.73 26.33
C LEU A 10 -17.46 -64.92 25.66
N LEU A 11 -17.56 -64.72 24.36
CA LEU A 11 -16.61 -63.86 23.57
C LEU A 11 -16.90 -62.37 23.85
N LEU A 12 -16.07 -61.79 24.72
CA LEU A 12 -16.11 -60.35 24.99
C LEU A 12 -15.55 -59.61 23.76
N LEU A 13 -16.44 -59.05 22.93
CA LEU A 13 -16.08 -58.19 21.82
C LEU A 13 -15.78 -56.81 22.39
N ALA A 14 -14.51 -56.53 22.71
CA ALA A 14 -14.04 -55.19 23.05
C ALA A 14 -14.07 -54.32 21.79
N GLY A 15 -15.16 -53.60 21.58
CA GLY A 15 -15.28 -52.59 20.53
C GLY A 15 -14.38 -51.41 20.86
N THR A 16 -13.18 -51.37 20.29
CA THR A 16 -12.34 -50.15 20.28
C THR A 16 -12.99 -49.11 19.36
N SER A 17 -13.73 -48.17 19.97
CA SER A 17 -14.20 -46.97 19.27
C SER A 17 -12.98 -46.12 18.91
N TYR A 18 -12.52 -46.23 17.68
CA TYR A 18 -11.61 -45.28 17.11
C TYR A 18 -12.35 -43.94 16.97
N VAL A 19 -12.16 -43.03 17.92
CA VAL A 19 -12.52 -41.63 17.79
C VAL A 19 -11.53 -41.03 16.77
N ILE A 20 -11.92 -41.00 15.50
CA ILE A 20 -11.23 -40.22 14.50
C ILE A 20 -11.50 -38.76 14.86
N SER A 21 -10.60 -38.15 15.67
CA SER A 21 -10.56 -36.72 15.86
C SER A 21 -10.16 -36.15 14.51
N SER A 22 -11.17 -35.84 13.68
CA SER A 22 -11.01 -35.04 12.50
C SER A 22 -10.59 -33.65 13.00
N CYS A 23 -9.29 -33.41 13.08
CA CYS A 23 -8.73 -32.07 13.21
C CYS A 23 -9.05 -31.35 11.90
N SER A 24 -10.27 -30.82 11.75
CA SER A 24 -10.55 -29.80 10.78
C SER A 24 -9.65 -28.65 11.21
N LYS A 25 -8.54 -28.41 10.50
CA LYS A 25 -7.85 -27.14 10.55
C LYS A 25 -8.91 -26.09 10.21
N GLU A 26 -9.48 -25.48 11.24
CA GLU A 26 -10.23 -24.24 11.02
C GLU A 26 -9.31 -23.36 10.21
N LYS A 27 -9.77 -22.99 9.02
CA LYS A 27 -9.06 -21.98 8.23
C LYS A 27 -9.21 -20.69 9.01
N THR A 28 -8.24 -20.40 9.88
CA THR A 28 -8.17 -19.15 10.60
C THR A 28 -8.13 -18.03 9.58
N ASN A 29 -9.03 -17.08 9.72
CA ASN A 29 -9.03 -15.89 8.87
C ASN A 29 -7.73 -15.08 9.07
N SER A 30 -7.36 -14.33 8.06
CA SER A 30 -6.33 -13.31 8.08
C SER A 30 -7.00 -11.94 7.99
N ARG A 31 -6.46 -10.95 8.66
CA ARG A 31 -6.91 -9.56 8.52
C ARG A 31 -6.16 -8.92 7.37
N LEU A 32 -6.88 -8.39 6.38
CA LEU A 32 -6.33 -7.52 5.35
C LEU A 32 -6.65 -6.07 5.72
N SER A 33 -5.62 -5.24 5.88
CA SER A 33 -5.73 -3.81 6.11
C SER A 33 -5.09 -3.05 4.95
N VAL A 34 -5.88 -2.19 4.28
CA VAL A 34 -5.46 -1.38 3.13
C VAL A 34 -5.39 0.07 3.55
N TYR A 35 -4.23 0.67 3.41
CA TYR A 35 -3.95 2.06 3.75
C TYR A 35 -3.73 2.90 2.50
N LEU A 36 -4.02 4.20 2.61
CA LEU A 36 -3.67 5.21 1.62
C LEU A 36 -2.52 6.04 2.17
N THR A 37 -1.52 6.28 1.33
CA THR A 37 -0.41 7.21 1.58
C THR A 37 -0.11 7.98 0.30
N ASP A 38 0.74 9.00 0.37
CA ASP A 38 1.08 9.85 -0.77
C ASP A 38 2.58 10.12 -0.89
N ALA A 39 3.06 10.12 -2.14
CA ALA A 39 4.29 10.79 -2.53
C ALA A 39 3.92 12.21 -2.99
N PRO A 40 4.21 13.24 -2.19
CA PRO A 40 3.57 14.54 -2.31
C PRO A 40 4.03 15.34 -3.53
N GLY A 41 3.15 16.26 -3.99
CA GLY A 41 3.41 17.27 -5.00
C GLY A 41 3.42 18.69 -4.42
N ALA A 42 3.87 19.67 -5.19
CA ALA A 42 3.92 21.08 -4.80
C ALA A 42 2.56 21.77 -4.98
N TYR A 43 1.56 21.30 -4.23
CA TYR A 43 0.18 21.83 -4.20
C TYR A 43 -0.22 22.14 -2.77
N ASP A 44 -1.26 22.98 -2.57
CA ASP A 44 -1.82 23.26 -1.25
C ASP A 44 -2.74 22.11 -0.80
N ALA A 45 -3.47 21.48 -1.74
CA ALA A 45 -4.23 20.26 -1.51
C ALA A 45 -4.43 19.49 -2.82
N VAL A 46 -4.54 18.17 -2.72
CA VAL A 46 -4.93 17.27 -3.82
C VAL A 46 -6.04 16.37 -3.29
N ASN A 47 -7.25 16.66 -3.70
CA ASN A 47 -8.45 15.98 -3.23
C ASN A 47 -8.86 14.91 -4.22
N ILE A 48 -8.86 13.66 -3.81
CA ILE A 48 -9.22 12.51 -4.64
C ILE A 48 -10.47 11.83 -4.09
N ASP A 49 -11.44 11.64 -4.97
CA ASP A 49 -12.72 10.97 -4.69
C ASP A 49 -12.51 9.45 -4.82
N ILE A 50 -12.46 8.75 -3.68
CA ILE A 50 -12.32 7.29 -3.62
C ILE A 50 -13.70 6.68 -3.40
N VAL A 51 -14.15 5.86 -4.36
CA VAL A 51 -15.49 5.25 -4.33
C VAL A 51 -15.44 3.83 -3.81
N LYS A 52 -14.51 2.99 -4.32
CA LYS A 52 -14.42 1.57 -3.96
C LYS A 52 -12.98 1.06 -3.99
N VAL A 53 -12.71 0.08 -3.13
CA VAL A 53 -11.56 -0.79 -3.22
C VAL A 53 -12.05 -2.22 -3.35
N GLN A 54 -11.48 -2.97 -4.27
CA GLN A 54 -11.85 -4.37 -4.52
C GLN A 54 -10.59 -5.22 -4.63
N ILE A 55 -10.71 -6.48 -4.25
CA ILE A 55 -9.65 -7.48 -4.37
C ILE A 55 -10.11 -8.65 -5.21
N LYS A 56 -9.14 -9.40 -5.73
CA LYS A 56 -9.38 -10.63 -6.48
C LYS A 56 -8.46 -11.73 -5.98
N ALA A 57 -9.05 -12.88 -5.62
CA ALA A 57 -8.30 -14.05 -5.23
C ALA A 57 -7.58 -14.66 -6.44
N SER A 58 -6.45 -15.33 -6.22
CA SER A 58 -5.69 -15.98 -7.30
C SER A 58 -6.42 -17.17 -7.94
N SER A 59 -7.42 -17.73 -7.24
CA SER A 59 -8.29 -18.80 -7.74
C SER A 59 -9.30 -18.31 -8.78
N ASP A 60 -9.60 -17.00 -8.78
CA ASP A 60 -10.67 -16.45 -9.60
C ASP A 60 -10.15 -16.05 -10.97
N GLN A 61 -10.78 -16.54 -12.03
CA GLN A 61 -10.43 -16.29 -13.41
C GLN A 61 -11.41 -15.29 -14.05
N GLY A 62 -10.95 -14.60 -15.10
CA GLY A 62 -11.78 -13.67 -15.87
C GLY A 62 -12.02 -12.32 -15.17
N ASP A 63 -13.00 -11.55 -15.65
CA ASP A 63 -13.37 -10.24 -15.08
C ASP A 63 -14.34 -10.33 -13.89
N ASP A 64 -14.92 -11.50 -13.66
CA ASP A 64 -15.73 -11.82 -12.49
C ASP A 64 -14.82 -12.16 -11.30
N GLY A 65 -15.38 -12.23 -10.09
CA GLY A 65 -14.63 -12.60 -8.88
C GLY A 65 -13.99 -11.43 -8.13
N TRP A 66 -14.37 -10.18 -8.45
CA TRP A 66 -13.98 -9.03 -7.64
C TRP A 66 -14.82 -8.98 -6.36
N GLN A 67 -14.16 -9.02 -5.21
CA GLN A 67 -14.77 -8.83 -3.90
C GLN A 67 -14.58 -7.37 -3.47
N GLU A 68 -15.68 -6.69 -3.17
CA GLU A 68 -15.66 -5.33 -2.64
C GLU A 68 -15.23 -5.34 -1.17
N LEU A 69 -14.34 -4.44 -0.81
CA LEU A 69 -13.93 -4.23 0.57
C LEU A 69 -14.80 -3.14 1.21
N PRO A 70 -15.06 -3.21 2.54
CA PRO A 70 -15.72 -2.13 3.24
C PRO A 70 -14.82 -0.90 3.26
N VAL A 71 -15.17 0.15 2.54
CA VAL A 71 -14.38 1.39 2.41
C VAL A 71 -15.23 2.57 2.88
N ASN A 72 -14.63 3.48 3.62
CA ASN A 72 -15.20 4.80 3.83
C ASN A 72 -15.04 5.61 2.55
N ALA A 73 -16.01 5.49 1.62
CA ALA A 73 -15.99 6.25 0.38
C ALA A 73 -16.04 7.75 0.69
N GLY A 74 -15.29 8.55 -0.08
CA GLY A 74 -15.24 9.99 0.12
C GLY A 74 -14.04 10.66 -0.53
N ILE A 75 -13.92 11.95 -0.26
CA ILE A 75 -12.82 12.77 -0.76
C ILE A 75 -11.69 12.78 0.27
N TYR A 76 -10.50 12.42 -0.18
CA TYR A 76 -9.27 12.38 0.61
C TYR A 76 -8.29 13.44 0.11
N ASN A 77 -7.83 14.31 0.99
CA ASN A 77 -6.71 15.20 0.69
C ASN A 77 -5.41 14.40 0.86
N LEU A 78 -4.81 14.02 -0.26
CA LEU A 78 -3.64 13.16 -0.27
C LEU A 78 -2.44 13.77 0.45
N LEU A 79 -2.28 15.11 0.42
CA LEU A 79 -1.15 15.78 1.06
C LEU A 79 -1.15 15.70 2.59
N GLU A 80 -2.23 15.23 3.20
CA GLU A 80 -2.28 14.92 4.63
C GLU A 80 -1.57 13.59 4.96
N PHE A 81 -1.28 12.76 3.96
CA PHE A 81 -0.70 11.41 4.14
C PHE A 81 0.74 11.31 3.65
N LYS A 82 1.47 12.42 3.64
CA LYS A 82 2.90 12.50 3.29
C LYS A 82 3.81 12.13 4.48
N ASN A 83 5.09 11.88 4.20
CA ASN A 83 6.13 11.60 5.20
C ASN A 83 5.81 10.44 6.15
N GLY A 84 5.26 9.35 5.59
CA GLY A 84 4.94 8.15 6.34
C GLY A 84 3.63 8.21 7.11
N MET A 85 2.87 9.31 7.02
CA MET A 85 1.49 9.33 7.45
C MET A 85 0.63 8.54 6.46
N ASP A 86 -0.41 7.91 6.96
CA ASP A 86 -1.36 7.15 6.18
C ASP A 86 -2.77 7.21 6.79
N THR A 87 -3.75 6.78 6.05
CA THR A 87 -5.11 6.57 6.57
C THR A 87 -5.61 5.18 6.18
N LEU A 88 -6.36 4.56 7.08
CA LEU A 88 -6.96 3.26 6.84
C LEU A 88 -8.17 3.42 5.90
N LEU A 89 -8.07 2.88 4.68
CA LEU A 89 -9.18 2.82 3.74
C LEU A 89 -10.13 1.65 4.04
N SER A 90 -9.58 0.50 4.36
CA SER A 90 -10.36 -0.73 4.58
C SER A 90 -9.65 -1.69 5.51
N SER A 91 -10.42 -2.40 6.33
CA SER A 91 -9.96 -3.57 7.09
C SER A 91 -11.03 -4.64 7.08
N ILE A 92 -10.66 -5.87 6.72
CA ILE A 92 -11.58 -7.01 6.59
C ILE A 92 -10.90 -8.33 6.99
N GLU A 93 -11.69 -9.24 7.55
CA GLU A 93 -11.28 -10.62 7.80
C GLU A 93 -11.56 -11.46 6.55
N LEU A 94 -10.55 -12.14 6.03
CA LEU A 94 -10.63 -12.99 4.84
C LEU A 94 -10.08 -14.38 5.15
N PRO A 95 -10.58 -15.43 4.51
CA PRO A 95 -9.95 -16.74 4.59
C PRO A 95 -8.49 -16.68 4.15
N ALA A 96 -7.62 -17.44 4.80
CA ALA A 96 -6.24 -17.61 4.37
C ALA A 96 -6.19 -18.03 2.90
N GLY A 97 -5.33 -17.41 2.12
CA GLY A 97 -5.23 -17.63 0.67
C GLY A 97 -4.44 -16.54 -0.02
N ARG A 98 -4.35 -16.62 -1.33
CA ARG A 98 -3.59 -15.66 -2.14
C ARG A 98 -4.51 -14.69 -2.84
N ILE A 99 -4.23 -13.39 -2.68
CA ILE A 99 -4.83 -12.30 -3.44
C ILE A 99 -3.86 -11.92 -4.55
N SER A 100 -4.34 -11.90 -5.79
CA SER A 100 -3.54 -11.60 -6.98
C SER A 100 -3.65 -10.16 -7.45
N GLN A 101 -4.81 -9.53 -7.23
CA GLN A 101 -5.07 -8.18 -7.72
C GLN A 101 -5.85 -7.34 -6.70
N LEU A 102 -5.56 -6.04 -6.73
CA LEU A 102 -6.34 -4.99 -6.08
C LEU A 102 -6.86 -4.05 -7.15
N ARG A 103 -8.06 -3.50 -6.96
CA ARG A 103 -8.67 -2.50 -7.83
C ARG A 103 -9.16 -1.31 -7.02
N LEU A 104 -8.77 -0.10 -7.44
CA LEU A 104 -9.24 1.17 -6.88
C LEU A 104 -10.15 1.85 -7.89
N ILE A 105 -11.36 2.21 -7.46
CA ILE A 105 -12.33 2.95 -8.27
C ILE A 105 -12.40 4.37 -7.75
N LEU A 106 -12.13 5.33 -8.62
CA LEU A 106 -12.19 6.75 -8.33
C LEU A 106 -13.53 7.33 -8.77
N GLY A 107 -13.98 8.36 -8.06
CA GLY A 107 -15.13 9.17 -8.44
C GLY A 107 -14.74 10.34 -9.36
N GLY A 108 -15.72 11.22 -9.59
CA GLY A 108 -15.57 12.38 -10.47
C GLY A 108 -15.24 13.68 -9.76
N ASN A 109 -15.30 13.73 -8.43
CA ASN A 109 -15.18 14.96 -7.65
C ASN A 109 -13.73 15.22 -7.20
N ASN A 110 -12.78 15.11 -8.15
CA ASN A 110 -11.38 15.35 -7.85
C ASN A 110 -11.03 16.82 -8.06
N THR A 111 -10.23 17.41 -7.16
CA THR A 111 -9.80 18.82 -7.26
C THR A 111 -8.36 18.97 -6.80
N ILE A 112 -7.72 20.06 -7.25
CA ILE A 112 -6.46 20.54 -6.66
C ILE A 112 -6.66 21.94 -6.11
N VAL A 113 -5.87 22.30 -5.10
CA VAL A 113 -5.74 23.67 -4.61
C VAL A 113 -4.31 24.13 -4.90
N LEU A 114 -4.17 25.26 -5.55
CA LEU A 114 -2.89 25.87 -5.89
C LEU A 114 -2.97 27.38 -5.66
N ASN A 115 -2.09 27.92 -4.83
CA ASN A 115 -2.07 29.33 -4.44
C ASN A 115 -3.45 29.82 -3.93
N GLY A 116 -4.10 29.00 -3.12
CA GLY A 116 -5.43 29.27 -2.54
C GLY A 116 -6.60 29.19 -3.51
N SER A 117 -6.38 28.86 -4.78
CA SER A 117 -7.43 28.68 -5.79
C SER A 117 -7.70 27.20 -6.04
N THR A 118 -8.99 26.84 -6.08
CA THR A 118 -9.41 25.45 -6.36
C THR A 118 -9.67 25.26 -7.85
N PHE A 119 -9.13 24.20 -8.41
CA PHE A 119 -9.33 23.78 -9.80
C PHE A 119 -9.89 22.38 -9.86
N GLU A 120 -10.76 22.12 -10.82
CA GLU A 120 -11.24 20.78 -11.11
C GLU A 120 -10.11 19.92 -11.67
N LEU A 121 -10.14 18.63 -11.31
CA LEU A 121 -9.14 17.65 -11.70
C LEU A 121 -9.81 16.42 -12.33
N PRO A 122 -10.41 16.58 -13.56
CA PRO A 122 -11.05 15.48 -14.22
C PRO A 122 -10.05 14.38 -14.58
N LEU A 123 -10.49 13.12 -14.51
CA LEU A 123 -9.69 11.97 -14.93
C LEU A 123 -9.34 12.07 -16.41
N GLU A 124 -8.09 11.80 -16.77
CA GLU A 124 -7.64 11.78 -18.17
C GLU A 124 -8.38 10.70 -18.97
N THR A 125 -8.66 9.57 -18.34
CA THR A 125 -9.44 8.48 -18.94
C THR A 125 -10.60 8.07 -18.01
N PRO A 126 -11.81 7.86 -18.58
CA PRO A 126 -12.96 7.41 -17.79
C PRO A 126 -12.79 6.01 -17.16
N SER A 127 -11.80 5.23 -17.60
CA SER A 127 -11.59 3.86 -17.14
C SER A 127 -11.32 3.76 -15.62
N ALA A 128 -10.74 4.79 -15.01
CA ALA A 128 -10.53 4.82 -13.56
C ALA A 128 -11.86 4.87 -12.76
N GLN A 129 -12.94 5.37 -13.37
CA GLN A 129 -14.28 5.40 -12.80
C GLN A 129 -15.08 4.12 -13.10
N THR A 130 -14.91 3.54 -14.29
CA THR A 130 -15.72 2.40 -14.75
C THR A 130 -15.08 1.05 -14.42
N SER A 131 -13.88 0.80 -14.98
CA SER A 131 -13.13 -0.46 -14.78
C SER A 131 -12.23 -0.42 -13.55
N GLY A 132 -11.95 0.77 -13.01
CA GLY A 132 -11.02 1.00 -11.92
C GLY A 132 -9.55 0.85 -12.32
N LEU A 133 -8.69 1.29 -11.44
CA LEU A 133 -7.24 1.14 -11.54
C LEU A 133 -6.86 -0.22 -10.96
N LYS A 134 -6.30 -1.11 -11.78
CA LYS A 134 -5.96 -2.48 -11.40
C LYS A 134 -4.47 -2.59 -11.09
N PHE A 135 -4.14 -3.21 -9.96
CA PHE A 135 -2.77 -3.46 -9.50
C PHE A 135 -2.57 -4.96 -9.31
N ASN A 136 -1.50 -5.50 -9.89
CA ASN A 136 -1.07 -6.85 -9.58
C ASN A 136 -0.37 -6.85 -8.23
N ILE A 137 -0.89 -7.63 -7.30
CA ILE A 137 -0.33 -7.81 -5.97
C ILE A 137 -0.08 -9.29 -5.73
N HIS A 138 0.84 -9.58 -4.82
CA HIS A 138 1.14 -10.97 -4.43
C HIS A 138 1.02 -11.04 -2.92
N ALA A 139 -0.23 -11.05 -2.42
CA ALA A 139 -0.53 -11.07 -1.01
C ALA A 139 -0.90 -12.50 -0.58
N ASP A 140 -0.01 -13.15 0.15
CA ASP A 140 -0.27 -14.45 0.75
C ASP A 140 -0.82 -14.24 2.18
N LEU A 141 -2.14 -14.34 2.32
CA LEU A 141 -2.84 -14.19 3.59
C LEU A 141 -2.64 -15.46 4.44
N VAL A 142 -1.95 -15.30 5.56
CA VAL A 142 -1.71 -16.38 6.52
C VAL A 142 -2.75 -16.29 7.64
N GLY A 143 -3.43 -17.39 7.92
CA GLY A 143 -4.45 -17.44 8.97
C GLY A 143 -3.90 -17.04 10.34
N GLY A 144 -4.65 -16.20 11.05
CA GLY A 144 -4.26 -15.63 12.34
C GLY A 144 -3.30 -14.46 12.27
N ALA A 145 -2.86 -14.03 11.07
CA ALA A 145 -1.99 -12.89 10.87
C ALA A 145 -2.71 -11.69 10.25
N GLU A 146 -2.16 -10.50 10.44
CA GLU A 146 -2.57 -9.30 9.73
C GLU A 146 -1.64 -9.06 8.55
N TYR A 147 -2.23 -8.77 7.39
CA TYR A 147 -1.55 -8.35 6.17
C TYR A 147 -1.85 -6.88 5.90
N LYS A 148 -0.82 -6.05 6.00
CA LYS A 148 -0.93 -4.61 5.74
C LYS A 148 -0.37 -4.27 4.39
N MET A 149 -1.14 -3.51 3.60
CA MET A 149 -0.67 -2.98 2.34
C MET A 149 -1.03 -1.51 2.20
N TRP A 150 -0.23 -0.81 1.44
CA TRP A 150 -0.41 0.60 1.13
C TRP A 150 -0.67 0.80 -0.35
N ILE A 151 -1.62 1.67 -0.63
CA ILE A 151 -1.82 2.31 -1.92
C ILE A 151 -1.11 3.67 -1.82
N ASP A 152 -0.03 3.83 -2.54
CA ASP A 152 0.78 5.05 -2.57
C ASP A 152 0.45 5.82 -3.85
N PHE A 153 -0.16 6.98 -3.67
CA PHE A 153 -0.60 7.83 -4.76
C PHE A 153 0.47 8.89 -5.00
N ASP A 154 1.13 8.87 -6.14
CA ASP A 154 2.16 9.86 -6.47
C ASP A 154 1.51 11.13 -7.05
N CYS A 155 1.20 12.09 -6.19
CA CYS A 155 0.56 13.35 -6.58
C CYS A 155 1.40 14.15 -7.58
N ALA A 156 2.72 14.20 -7.41
CA ALA A 156 3.59 14.98 -8.27
C ALA A 156 3.53 14.52 -9.73
N ARG A 157 3.42 13.20 -9.94
CA ARG A 157 3.40 12.58 -11.27
C ARG A 157 2.00 12.34 -11.80
N SER A 158 0.99 12.42 -10.94
CA SER A 158 -0.41 12.15 -11.31
C SER A 158 -1.15 13.34 -11.90
N ILE A 159 -0.64 14.56 -11.71
CA ILE A 159 -1.30 15.78 -12.16
C ILE A 159 -0.64 16.28 -13.45
N VAL A 160 -1.43 16.33 -14.52
CA VAL A 160 -1.00 16.80 -15.83
C VAL A 160 -1.57 18.20 -16.09
N VAL A 161 -0.70 19.15 -16.34
CA VAL A 161 -1.09 20.51 -16.73
C VAL A 161 -1.47 20.50 -18.21
N THR A 162 -2.70 20.94 -18.52
CA THR A 162 -3.21 21.04 -19.90
C THR A 162 -3.59 22.49 -20.20
N GLY A 163 -2.78 23.19 -21.01
CA GLY A 163 -2.99 24.61 -21.27
C GLY A 163 -2.63 25.52 -20.08
N ASN A 164 -3.14 26.73 -20.04
CA ASN A 164 -2.68 27.75 -19.09
C ASN A 164 -3.23 27.62 -17.67
N THR A 165 -4.36 26.93 -17.46
CA THR A 165 -5.02 26.82 -16.13
C THR A 165 -5.89 25.58 -16.01
N SER A 166 -5.66 24.58 -16.84
CA SER A 166 -6.45 23.34 -16.81
C SER A 166 -5.57 22.17 -16.38
N TYR A 167 -6.15 21.28 -15.59
CA TYR A 167 -5.46 20.12 -15.02
C TYR A 167 -6.22 18.84 -15.32
N LYS A 168 -5.51 17.74 -15.41
CA LYS A 168 -6.08 16.40 -15.53
C LYS A 168 -5.41 15.44 -14.57
N LEU A 169 -6.20 14.53 -14.03
CA LEU A 169 -5.71 13.44 -13.21
C LEU A 169 -5.36 12.23 -14.07
N LYS A 170 -4.09 11.90 -14.11
CA LYS A 170 -3.53 10.68 -14.68
C LYS A 170 -2.90 9.85 -13.57
N PRO A 171 -3.68 9.03 -12.85
CA PRO A 171 -3.21 8.42 -11.63
C PRO A 171 -1.92 7.61 -11.80
N VAL A 172 -0.87 7.97 -11.09
CA VAL A 172 0.37 7.22 -10.92
C VAL A 172 0.34 6.66 -9.51
N ILE A 173 0.10 5.36 -9.39
CA ILE A 173 -0.12 4.70 -8.10
C ILE A 173 0.72 3.44 -8.07
N ARG A 174 1.31 3.16 -6.91
CA ARG A 174 1.97 1.90 -6.61
C ARG A 174 1.36 1.29 -5.35
N THR A 175 1.58 -0.01 -5.18
CA THR A 175 1.22 -0.72 -3.96
C THR A 175 2.46 -1.34 -3.35
N PHE A 176 2.55 -1.33 -2.02
CA PHE A 176 3.65 -1.99 -1.30
C PHE A 176 3.17 -2.56 0.03
N THR A 177 4.00 -3.39 0.64
CA THR A 177 3.79 -3.99 1.96
C THR A 177 5.07 -3.87 2.77
N GLU A 178 4.98 -3.84 4.08
CA GLU A 178 6.17 -3.83 4.96
C GLU A 178 7.04 -5.07 4.76
N ALA A 179 6.42 -6.21 4.55
CA ALA A 179 7.14 -7.48 4.39
C ALA A 179 8.00 -7.53 3.11
N LEU A 180 7.62 -6.77 2.07
CA LEU A 180 8.28 -6.79 0.76
C LEU A 180 8.95 -5.46 0.40
N SER A 181 9.12 -4.56 1.37
CA SER A 181 9.77 -3.26 1.16
C SER A 181 10.50 -2.81 2.43
N GLY A 182 11.43 -1.87 2.25
CA GLY A 182 12.02 -1.11 3.33
C GLY A 182 11.58 0.36 3.27
N ALA A 183 12.29 1.20 4.02
CA ALA A 183 12.10 2.64 3.98
C ALA A 183 13.45 3.36 4.08
N ILE A 184 13.49 4.62 3.63
CA ILE A 184 14.64 5.52 3.80
C ILE A 184 14.15 6.75 4.56
N LYS A 185 14.82 7.10 5.63
CA LYS A 185 14.57 8.35 6.37
C LYS A 185 15.82 9.17 6.52
N GLY A 186 15.65 10.47 6.66
CA GLY A 186 16.74 11.41 6.90
C GLY A 186 16.21 12.80 7.21
N ASN A 187 17.10 13.77 7.11
CA ASN A 187 16.80 15.17 7.34
C ASN A 187 17.50 16.02 6.28
N VAL A 188 16.84 17.07 5.78
CA VAL A 188 17.40 18.03 4.83
C VAL A 188 17.45 19.42 5.48
N GLN A 189 18.60 20.06 5.44
CA GLN A 189 18.81 21.38 5.98
C GLN A 189 19.45 22.33 4.95
N PRO A 190 19.14 23.63 4.97
CA PRO A 190 18.09 24.23 5.79
C PRO A 190 16.68 23.95 5.23
N ALA A 191 15.67 23.92 6.10
CA ALA A 191 14.28 23.72 5.68
C ALA A 191 13.80 24.79 4.68
N ALA A 192 14.43 25.98 4.70
CA ALA A 192 14.18 27.06 3.75
C ALA A 192 14.48 26.71 2.28
N ALA A 193 15.25 25.65 2.04
CA ALA A 193 15.49 25.13 0.69
C ALA A 193 14.24 24.54 0.05
N GLN A 194 13.23 24.15 0.85
CA GLN A 194 11.99 23.53 0.38
C GLN A 194 12.26 22.39 -0.62
N ALA A 195 13.25 21.56 -0.27
CA ALA A 195 13.74 20.52 -1.17
C ALA A 195 12.69 19.43 -1.40
N THR A 196 12.83 18.72 -2.52
CA THR A 196 12.20 17.42 -2.74
C THR A 196 13.26 16.36 -2.65
N VAL A 197 13.00 15.28 -1.91
CA VAL A 197 13.95 14.16 -1.79
C VAL A 197 13.51 13.02 -2.68
N TYR A 198 14.43 12.52 -3.49
CA TYR A 198 14.24 11.37 -4.37
C TYR A 198 15.15 10.22 -3.95
N ALA A 199 14.60 9.01 -3.86
CA ALA A 199 15.38 7.78 -3.87
C ALA A 199 15.36 7.21 -5.28
N ILE A 200 16.54 7.06 -5.89
CA ILE A 200 16.69 6.68 -7.30
C ILE A 200 17.53 5.40 -7.40
N SER A 201 17.05 4.40 -8.14
CA SER A 201 17.78 3.19 -8.49
C SER A 201 17.45 2.76 -9.93
N GLY A 202 18.39 2.90 -10.85
CA GLY A 202 18.16 2.68 -12.28
C GLY A 202 17.07 3.63 -12.82
N THR A 203 15.97 3.08 -13.29
CA THR A 203 14.79 3.82 -13.78
C THR A 203 13.75 4.11 -12.68
N ASP A 204 13.89 3.50 -11.53
CA ASP A 204 12.95 3.64 -10.42
C ASP A 204 13.26 4.91 -9.63
N SER A 205 12.21 5.66 -9.32
CA SER A 205 12.30 6.88 -8.53
C SER A 205 11.11 6.95 -7.58
N LEU A 206 11.40 7.17 -6.30
CA LEU A 206 10.43 7.38 -5.23
C LEU A 206 10.74 8.72 -4.57
N SER A 207 9.73 9.44 -4.10
CA SER A 207 9.95 10.79 -3.55
C SER A 207 9.27 11.01 -2.20
N ALA A 208 9.78 12.02 -1.48
CA ALA A 208 9.14 12.60 -0.31
C ALA A 208 9.43 14.11 -0.30
N ILE A 209 8.51 14.90 0.26
CA ILE A 209 8.77 16.30 0.61
C ILE A 209 9.11 16.34 2.11
N PRO A 210 10.30 16.84 2.48
CA PRO A 210 10.67 17.03 3.87
C PRO A 210 9.67 17.92 4.62
N ASP A 211 9.54 17.69 5.91
CA ASP A 211 8.76 18.57 6.78
C ASP A 211 9.30 20.00 6.68
N ALA A 212 8.39 20.96 6.49
CA ALA A 212 8.76 22.36 6.20
C ALA A 212 9.44 23.08 7.40
N VAL A 213 9.37 22.51 8.60
CA VAL A 213 9.94 23.07 9.82
C VAL A 213 11.17 22.31 10.26
N THR A 214 11.06 20.98 10.35
CA THR A 214 12.15 20.13 10.85
C THR A 214 13.12 19.66 9.77
N GLY A 215 12.68 19.61 8.51
CA GLY A 215 13.43 19.04 7.40
C GLY A 215 13.41 17.50 7.34
N ASP A 216 12.67 16.84 8.23
CA ASP A 216 12.61 15.38 8.27
C ASP A 216 11.85 14.82 7.07
N PHE A 217 12.33 13.71 6.52
CA PHE A 217 11.65 12.99 5.46
C PHE A 217 11.62 11.48 5.71
N LEU A 218 10.61 10.82 5.14
CA LEU A 218 10.47 9.37 5.13
C LEU A 218 9.91 8.90 3.78
N ILE A 219 10.69 8.10 3.05
CA ILE A 219 10.26 7.41 1.83
C ILE A 219 9.97 5.96 2.20
N ARG A 220 8.71 5.53 2.08
CA ARG A 220 8.26 4.15 2.36
C ARG A 220 8.13 3.33 1.08
N GLY A 221 8.00 2.02 1.25
CA GLY A 221 7.79 1.11 0.11
C GLY A 221 8.99 1.03 -0.84
N VAL A 222 10.19 1.22 -0.31
CA VAL A 222 11.43 1.17 -1.10
C VAL A 222 11.83 -0.29 -1.28
N PRO A 223 11.96 -0.80 -2.53
CA PRO A 223 12.47 -2.14 -2.77
C PRO A 223 13.86 -2.36 -2.19
N ALA A 224 14.16 -3.59 -1.78
CA ALA A 224 15.50 -3.93 -1.33
C ALA A 224 16.52 -3.71 -2.46
N GLY A 225 17.68 -3.16 -2.12
CA GLY A 225 18.73 -2.83 -3.08
C GLY A 225 19.54 -1.63 -2.67
N THR A 226 20.31 -1.10 -3.62
CA THR A 226 21.14 0.10 -3.42
C THR A 226 20.52 1.28 -4.15
N TRP A 227 20.38 2.38 -3.41
CA TRP A 227 19.69 3.58 -3.86
C TRP A 227 20.60 4.80 -3.72
N ASN A 228 20.40 5.79 -4.58
CA ASN A 228 20.92 7.13 -4.41
C ASN A 228 19.82 8.03 -3.88
N VAL A 229 20.10 8.76 -2.82
CA VAL A 229 19.16 9.73 -2.22
C VAL A 229 19.59 11.12 -2.67
N VAL A 230 18.76 11.77 -3.50
CA VAL A 230 18.98 13.09 -4.04
C VAL A 230 18.04 14.06 -3.33
N ALA A 231 18.60 15.06 -2.69
CA ALA A 231 17.84 16.22 -2.22
C ALA A 231 17.94 17.29 -3.31
N ASP A 232 16.85 17.48 -4.04
CA ASP A 232 16.68 18.48 -5.09
C ASP A 232 16.34 19.83 -4.43
N GLY A 233 17.29 20.76 -4.48
CA GLY A 233 17.22 22.06 -3.81
C GLY A 233 16.37 23.04 -4.59
N ASN A 234 15.44 23.71 -3.91
CA ASN A 234 14.70 24.85 -4.44
C ASN A 234 15.24 26.17 -3.86
N ASN A 235 14.65 27.28 -4.22
CA ASN A 235 14.97 28.63 -3.69
C ASN A 235 16.45 29.03 -3.81
N GLY A 236 17.14 28.55 -4.86
CA GLY A 236 18.54 28.86 -5.13
C GLY A 236 19.55 27.95 -4.46
N TYR A 237 19.11 26.89 -3.79
CA TYR A 237 19.97 25.87 -3.22
C TYR A 237 20.35 24.81 -4.26
N LEU A 238 21.59 24.32 -4.17
CA LEU A 238 22.12 23.28 -5.05
C LEU A 238 21.74 21.90 -4.56
N ASP A 239 21.51 20.99 -5.52
CA ASP A 239 21.19 19.58 -5.24
C ASP A 239 22.35 18.87 -4.54
N GLN A 240 22.01 17.96 -3.65
CA GLN A 240 22.96 17.09 -2.98
C GLN A 240 22.54 15.63 -3.11
N THR A 241 23.54 14.75 -3.28
CA THR A 241 23.32 13.32 -3.44
C THR A 241 24.08 12.51 -2.40
N VAL A 242 23.38 11.61 -1.72
CA VAL A 242 23.94 10.54 -0.90
C VAL A 242 23.84 9.25 -1.68
N SER A 243 24.98 8.72 -2.12
CA SER A 243 25.03 7.51 -2.94
C SER A 243 25.17 6.25 -2.10
N GLY A 244 24.70 5.11 -2.64
CA GLY A 244 24.97 3.80 -2.07
C GLY A 244 24.15 3.46 -0.82
N VAL A 245 22.99 4.07 -0.63
CA VAL A 245 22.10 3.77 0.50
C VAL A 245 21.53 2.35 0.33
N ALA A 246 21.94 1.44 1.20
CA ALA A 246 21.46 0.06 1.19
C ALA A 246 20.07 -0.02 1.86
N VAL A 247 19.11 -0.61 1.19
CA VAL A 247 17.76 -0.87 1.70
C VAL A 247 17.52 -2.36 1.83
N THR A 248 17.04 -2.79 3.00
CA THR A 248 16.65 -4.17 3.28
C THR A 248 15.18 -4.24 3.65
N LEU A 249 14.54 -5.38 3.35
CA LEU A 249 13.10 -5.59 3.62
C LEU A 249 12.80 -5.48 5.11
N GLY A 250 11.70 -4.83 5.45
CA GLY A 250 11.23 -4.64 6.81
C GLY A 250 12.06 -3.67 7.66
N HIS A 251 13.08 -3.01 7.08
CA HIS A 251 13.96 -2.10 7.81
C HIS A 251 13.90 -0.66 7.29
N VAL A 252 14.23 0.28 8.17
CA VAL A 252 14.38 1.69 7.84
C VAL A 252 15.87 2.02 7.74
N SER A 253 16.33 2.37 6.54
CA SER A 253 17.68 2.88 6.32
C SER A 253 17.73 4.37 6.69
N VAL A 254 18.69 4.75 7.50
CA VAL A 254 18.84 6.14 7.96
C VAL A 254 19.95 6.80 7.15
N VAL A 255 19.66 7.96 6.59
CA VAL A 255 20.63 8.85 5.93
C VAL A 255 20.95 9.99 6.87
N ASP A 256 22.23 10.33 7.00
CA ASP A 256 22.67 11.49 7.75
C ASP A 256 22.05 12.78 7.18
N THR A 257 22.06 13.86 7.97
CA THR A 257 21.52 15.14 7.53
C THR A 257 22.17 15.61 6.21
N ILE A 258 21.34 15.81 5.20
CA ILE A 258 21.76 16.34 3.91
C ILE A 258 21.73 17.87 4.00
N THR A 259 22.91 18.50 3.91
CA THR A 259 23.01 19.96 3.99
C THR A 259 23.12 20.54 2.57
N LEU A 260 22.12 21.34 2.19
CA LEU A 260 22.10 22.06 0.93
C LEU A 260 22.81 23.41 1.07
N THR A 261 23.54 23.79 0.05
CA THR A 261 24.22 25.10 -0.03
C THR A 261 23.62 25.95 -1.16
N PRO A 262 23.57 27.27 -1.01
CA PRO A 262 23.13 28.18 -2.08
C PRO A 262 24.00 28.10 -3.32
#